data_3edcb6220574521c61be81071bedf802
#
_entry.id   3edcb6220574521c61be81071bedf802
#
_cell.length_a   1.000
_cell.length_b   1.000
_cell.length_c   1.000
_cell.angle_alpha   90.00
_cell.angle_beta   90.00
_cell.angle_gamma   90.00
#
_symmetry.space_group_name_H-M   'P 1'
#
loop_
_entity.id
_entity.type
_entity.pdbx_description
1 polymer ?
#
loop_
_entity_poly.entity_id
_entity_poly.type
_entity_poly.pdbx_seq_one_letter_code
_entity_poly.pdbx_strand_id
1 'polypeptide(L)'
;MTRSITICVLTLLSSLVFPTASFTALPENPSRPRVRTYYIAADDVMWNYAPVGRNLTGTPGPENESGVSSTIYRKAVYHEYTDGNFTSLKPRTAEWEHLGILGPLIRAEVGDIIKVFFKNNTKFFCSMHPHGLAYAKESEGALYTDNASPEAKKGDAVPPGQTYTYTWTVPERAGPASGDSSSILWVYHSHFVEPRDMNTGLLGPILISAKGSTKPDGTPKDVEREFIVAFAVFDETESWYFESNAMNRKKYTQGLRFSDPAFRQRYLLYSLNGLIEGNLPAMTMKKGERVRWYLFANSNDDDVHTPHWHGQTVVFNNMRTDMVHLEPMMMVQADMEPDNVGTWLFHCHVNDHIEGGMQALFTVYP
;
A
#
# COMPACT_ATOMS: atom_id res chain seq x y z
N MET A 1 -23.77 -68.85 57.56
CA MET A 1 -22.38 -68.38 57.47
C MET A 1 -21.95 -68.48 56.00
N THR A 2 -22.15 -67.46 55.22
CA THR A 2 -21.81 -67.44 53.80
C THR A 2 -20.70 -66.40 53.59
N ARG A 3 -19.53 -66.84 53.21
CA ARG A 3 -18.39 -65.99 52.92
C ARG A 3 -18.48 -65.54 51.43
N SER A 4 -18.57 -64.20 51.17
CA SER A 4 -18.42 -63.60 49.88
C SER A 4 -16.95 -63.41 49.58
N ILE A 5 -16.56 -63.85 48.36
CA ILE A 5 -15.23 -63.66 47.82
C ILE A 5 -15.34 -62.46 46.79
N THR A 6 -14.63 -61.39 47.11
CA THR A 6 -14.52 -60.22 46.16
C THR A 6 -13.32 -60.44 45.26
N ILE A 7 -13.55 -60.53 43.97
CA ILE A 7 -12.50 -60.58 42.90
C ILE A 7 -12.21 -59.17 42.47
N CYS A 8 -10.97 -58.70 42.71
CA CYS A 8 -10.46 -57.48 42.22
C CYS A 8 -9.89 -57.70 40.78
N VAL A 9 -10.50 -57.11 39.74
CA VAL A 9 -9.96 -57.12 38.41
C VAL A 9 -9.11 -55.86 38.20
N LEU A 10 -7.79 -56.03 38.08
CA LEU A 10 -6.85 -54.97 37.68
C LEU A 10 -6.84 -54.86 36.18
N THR A 11 -7.37 -53.76 35.66
CA THR A 11 -7.25 -53.41 34.23
C THR A 11 -5.94 -52.59 34.02
N LEU A 12 -4.96 -53.19 33.38
CA LEU A 12 -3.78 -52.47 32.85
C LEU A 12 -4.16 -51.68 31.59
N LEU A 13 -4.18 -50.36 31.66
CA LEU A 13 -4.19 -49.50 30.52
C LEU A 13 -2.75 -49.31 30.03
N SER A 14 -2.41 -49.96 28.90
CA SER A 14 -1.16 -49.68 28.19
C SER A 14 -1.38 -48.45 27.26
N SER A 15 -0.79 -47.30 27.63
CA SER A 15 -0.73 -46.10 26.80
C SER A 15 0.25 -46.31 25.65
N LEU A 16 -0.29 -46.48 24.45
CA LEU A 16 0.48 -46.45 23.20
C LEU A 16 0.89 -44.99 22.92
N VAL A 17 2.17 -44.69 23.15
CA VAL A 17 2.81 -43.43 22.74
C VAL A 17 3.15 -43.57 21.26
N PHE A 18 2.41 -42.88 20.36
CA PHE A 18 2.78 -42.74 18.96
C PHE A 18 3.90 -41.69 18.88
N PRO A 19 5.03 -41.95 18.18
CA PRO A 19 6.03 -40.94 17.92
C PRO A 19 5.43 -39.90 17.00
N THR A 20 5.40 -38.63 17.40
CA THR A 20 5.11 -37.49 16.52
C THR A 20 6.26 -37.35 15.52
N ALA A 21 6.01 -37.73 14.27
CA ALA A 21 6.95 -37.45 13.18
C ALA A 21 7.05 -35.94 13.01
N SER A 22 8.19 -35.36 13.40
CA SER A 22 8.54 -33.99 13.02
C SER A 22 8.77 -33.97 11.53
N PHE A 23 7.83 -33.39 10.78
CA PHE A 23 8.05 -33.05 9.37
C PHE A 23 9.09 -31.93 9.32
N THR A 24 10.34 -32.27 9.15
CA THR A 24 11.35 -31.32 8.71
C THR A 24 11.00 -30.93 7.27
N ALA A 25 10.67 -29.66 7.07
CA ALA A 25 10.49 -29.11 5.73
C ALA A 25 11.77 -29.44 4.92
N LEU A 26 11.57 -30.02 3.74
CA LEU A 26 12.69 -30.28 2.81
C LEU A 26 13.36 -28.93 2.49
N PRO A 27 14.69 -28.86 2.42
CA PRO A 27 15.39 -27.64 2.03
C PRO A 27 14.87 -27.18 0.67
N GLU A 28 14.47 -25.89 0.57
CA GLU A 28 14.05 -25.30 -0.70
C GLU A 28 15.14 -25.48 -1.74
N ASN A 29 14.80 -26.06 -2.88
CA ASN A 29 15.73 -26.21 -4.00
C ASN A 29 16.01 -24.81 -4.58
N PRO A 30 17.23 -24.27 -4.47
CA PRO A 30 17.56 -22.89 -4.88
C PRO A 30 17.38 -22.65 -6.40
N SER A 31 17.08 -23.68 -7.18
CA SER A 31 16.85 -23.59 -8.63
C SER A 31 15.35 -23.41 -9.01
N ARG A 32 14.42 -23.52 -8.06
CA ARG A 32 12.98 -23.32 -8.36
C ARG A 32 12.54 -21.91 -7.98
N PRO A 33 11.74 -21.23 -8.84
CA PRO A 33 11.12 -19.97 -8.49
C PRO A 33 10.32 -20.12 -7.20
N ARG A 34 10.48 -19.17 -6.27
CA ARG A 34 9.62 -19.09 -5.08
C ARG A 34 8.30 -18.48 -5.47
N VAL A 35 7.19 -19.06 -5.03
CA VAL A 35 5.85 -18.51 -5.24
C VAL A 35 5.45 -17.69 -4.01
N ARG A 36 5.21 -16.40 -4.22
CA ARG A 36 4.69 -15.46 -3.22
C ARG A 36 3.18 -15.37 -3.39
N THR A 37 2.42 -15.77 -2.41
CA THR A 37 0.94 -15.82 -2.49
C THR A 37 0.33 -14.73 -1.63
N TYR A 38 -0.64 -14.01 -2.23
CA TYR A 38 -1.39 -12.94 -1.59
C TYR A 38 -2.88 -13.15 -1.81
N TYR A 39 -3.70 -12.86 -0.81
CA TYR A 39 -5.15 -12.86 -0.87
C TYR A 39 -5.61 -11.43 -0.66
N ILE A 40 -5.99 -10.74 -1.74
CA ILE A 40 -6.28 -9.31 -1.72
C ILE A 40 -7.72 -9.08 -2.18
N ALA A 41 -8.47 -8.27 -1.43
CA ALA A 41 -9.77 -7.82 -1.89
C ALA A 41 -9.84 -6.30 -1.99
N ALA A 42 -10.63 -5.81 -2.96
CA ALA A 42 -11.05 -4.41 -3.01
C ALA A 42 -12.31 -4.26 -2.15
N ASP A 43 -12.23 -3.51 -1.06
CA ASP A 43 -13.29 -3.35 -0.07
C ASP A 43 -13.77 -1.91 0.02
N ASP A 44 -15.09 -1.72 0.18
CA ASP A 44 -15.69 -0.42 0.51
C ASP A 44 -15.33 -0.02 1.94
N VAL A 45 -14.87 1.22 2.14
CA VAL A 45 -14.54 1.77 3.45
C VAL A 45 -15.05 3.21 3.61
N MET A 46 -15.21 3.64 4.85
CA MET A 46 -15.29 5.06 5.20
C MET A 46 -13.90 5.53 5.59
N TRP A 47 -13.24 6.25 4.70
CA TRP A 47 -11.89 6.76 4.91
C TRP A 47 -11.93 8.16 5.50
N ASN A 48 -11.13 8.40 6.55
CA ASN A 48 -10.96 9.72 7.12
C ASN A 48 -9.52 10.22 6.84
N TYR A 49 -9.39 11.25 6.01
CA TYR A 49 -8.10 11.85 5.67
C TYR A 49 -7.41 12.56 6.85
N ALA A 50 -8.14 12.94 7.89
CA ALA A 50 -7.61 13.56 9.10
C ALA A 50 -8.25 12.93 10.36
N PRO A 51 -7.89 11.68 10.73
CA PRO A 51 -8.56 10.93 11.80
C PRO A 51 -8.47 11.59 13.18
N VAL A 52 -7.43 12.40 13.46
CA VAL A 52 -7.29 13.15 14.72
C VAL A 52 -8.18 14.41 14.74
N GLY A 53 -8.69 14.82 13.56
CA GLY A 53 -9.62 15.96 13.44
C GLY A 53 -8.97 17.34 13.59
N ARG A 54 -7.64 17.42 13.46
CA ARG A 54 -6.87 18.68 13.51
C ARG A 54 -5.55 18.57 12.78
N ASN A 55 -5.00 19.71 12.40
CA ASN A 55 -3.62 19.83 11.91
C ASN A 55 -2.62 19.52 13.05
N LEU A 56 -1.78 18.50 12.85
CA LEU A 56 -0.78 18.06 13.82
C LEU A 56 0.61 18.68 13.59
N THR A 57 0.85 19.28 12.41
CA THR A 57 2.13 19.95 12.11
C THR A 57 2.15 21.39 12.63
N GLY A 58 0.97 21.99 12.87
CA GLY A 58 0.86 23.38 13.30
C GLY A 58 1.29 24.40 12.24
N THR A 59 1.54 23.95 11.00
CA THR A 59 1.82 24.86 9.89
C THR A 59 0.58 25.71 9.58
N PRO A 60 0.75 27.03 9.30
CA PRO A 60 -0.36 27.82 8.82
C PRO A 60 -0.91 27.21 7.52
N GLY A 61 -2.19 26.99 7.48
CA GLY A 61 -2.92 26.55 6.28
C GLY A 61 -4.14 27.45 6.08
N PRO A 62 -4.85 27.35 4.95
CA PRO A 62 -6.13 28.03 4.82
C PRO A 62 -6.98 27.58 6.01
N GLU A 63 -7.47 28.55 6.79
CA GLU A 63 -8.40 28.26 7.88
C GLU A 63 -9.52 27.41 7.29
N ASN A 64 -9.54 26.14 7.67
CA ASN A 64 -10.66 25.27 7.34
C ASN A 64 -11.89 25.83 8.06
N GLU A 65 -12.59 26.78 7.41
CA GLU A 65 -13.89 27.29 7.84
C GLU A 65 -14.93 26.18 8.00
N SER A 66 -14.59 24.99 7.57
CA SER A 66 -15.43 23.81 7.58
C SER A 66 -14.88 22.80 8.58
N GLY A 67 -15.52 22.74 9.74
CA GLY A 67 -15.21 21.74 10.77
C GLY A 67 -15.24 20.30 10.24
N VAL A 68 -14.58 19.45 10.98
CA VAL A 68 -14.26 18.00 10.90
C VAL A 68 -15.06 17.10 9.91
N SER A 69 -16.25 17.46 9.46
CA SER A 69 -17.06 16.62 8.57
C SER A 69 -16.64 16.64 7.09
N SER A 70 -15.62 17.44 6.74
CA SER A 70 -15.15 17.57 5.36
C SER A 70 -14.08 16.56 4.94
N THR A 71 -13.53 15.75 5.85
CA THR A 71 -12.40 14.85 5.61
C THR A 71 -12.78 13.37 5.48
N ILE A 72 -14.06 13.00 5.70
CA ILE A 72 -14.53 11.62 5.65
C ILE A 72 -15.22 11.35 4.32
N TYR A 73 -14.73 10.33 3.59
CA TYR A 73 -15.24 9.92 2.28
C TYR A 73 -15.44 8.42 2.22
N ARG A 74 -16.44 7.99 1.47
CA ARG A 74 -16.53 6.59 1.05
C ARG A 74 -15.50 6.35 -0.05
N LYS A 75 -14.70 5.30 0.11
CA LYS A 75 -13.62 4.89 -0.78
C LYS A 75 -13.67 3.38 -1.00
N ALA A 76 -12.86 2.88 -1.92
CA ALA A 76 -12.50 1.47 -1.98
C ALA A 76 -10.99 1.34 -1.81
N VAL A 77 -10.55 0.37 -1.01
CA VAL A 77 -9.13 0.11 -0.77
C VAL A 77 -8.83 -1.38 -0.89
N TYR A 78 -7.60 -1.70 -1.22
CA TYR A 78 -7.15 -3.09 -1.19
C TYR A 78 -6.77 -3.51 0.23
N HIS A 79 -7.34 -4.62 0.70
CA HIS A 79 -6.97 -5.26 1.95
C HIS A 79 -6.42 -6.66 1.71
N GLU A 80 -5.43 -7.07 2.53
CA GLU A 80 -4.95 -8.44 2.55
C GLU A 80 -5.76 -9.29 3.54
N TYR A 81 -6.07 -10.50 3.12
CA TYR A 81 -6.76 -11.50 3.92
C TYR A 81 -5.84 -12.66 4.25
N THR A 82 -6.18 -13.43 5.28
CA THR A 82 -5.36 -14.56 5.74
C THR A 82 -5.39 -15.73 4.76
N ASP A 83 -6.48 -15.87 4.00
CA ASP A 83 -6.69 -16.96 3.03
C ASP A 83 -7.72 -16.60 1.95
N GLY A 84 -7.93 -17.52 1.00
CA GLY A 84 -8.84 -17.35 -0.13
C GLY A 84 -10.34 -17.44 0.19
N ASN A 85 -10.74 -17.60 1.46
CA ASN A 85 -12.13 -17.47 1.87
C ASN A 85 -12.52 -16.01 2.05
N PHE A 86 -11.55 -15.09 2.21
CA PHE A 86 -11.76 -13.65 2.38
C PHE A 86 -12.70 -13.32 3.56
N THR A 87 -12.52 -14.02 4.69
CA THR A 87 -13.35 -13.82 5.89
C THR A 87 -12.60 -13.10 7.01
N SER A 88 -11.28 -13.23 7.04
CA SER A 88 -10.43 -12.66 8.09
C SER A 88 -9.36 -11.77 7.48
N LEU A 89 -9.39 -10.50 7.82
CA LEU A 89 -8.35 -9.55 7.44
C LEU A 89 -7.00 -9.96 8.06
N LYS A 90 -5.93 -9.83 7.28
CA LYS A 90 -4.58 -9.92 7.79
C LYS A 90 -4.22 -8.57 8.41
N PRO A 91 -3.96 -8.50 9.74
CA PRO A 91 -3.68 -7.23 10.39
C PRO A 91 -2.38 -6.64 9.86
N ARG A 92 -2.38 -5.33 9.63
CA ARG A 92 -1.16 -4.57 9.34
C ARG A 92 -0.37 -4.43 10.64
N THR A 93 0.95 -4.65 10.59
CA THR A 93 1.82 -4.43 11.75
C THR A 93 2.06 -2.94 11.99
N ALA A 94 2.41 -2.55 13.22
CA ALA A 94 2.67 -1.15 13.58
C ALA A 94 3.72 -0.48 12.68
N GLU A 95 4.70 -1.24 12.22
CA GLU A 95 5.73 -0.76 11.27
C GLU A 95 5.13 -0.24 9.96
N TRP A 96 4.01 -0.83 9.50
CA TRP A 96 3.37 -0.53 8.23
C TRP A 96 2.08 0.28 8.35
N GLU A 97 1.74 0.78 9.54
CA GLU A 97 0.56 1.64 9.73
C GLU A 97 0.64 2.92 8.89
N HIS A 98 1.88 3.41 8.63
CA HIS A 98 2.10 4.58 7.78
C HIS A 98 1.68 4.38 6.32
N LEU A 99 1.42 3.16 5.85
CA LEU A 99 0.88 2.93 4.51
C LEU A 99 -0.52 3.56 4.32
N GLY A 100 -1.24 3.89 5.40
CA GLY A 100 -2.51 4.61 5.31
C GLY A 100 -3.52 3.93 4.38
N ILE A 101 -3.97 4.64 3.34
CA ILE A 101 -4.94 4.14 2.35
C ILE A 101 -4.34 3.12 1.37
N LEU A 102 -3.02 3.03 1.27
CA LEU A 102 -2.37 2.12 0.33
C LEU A 102 -2.74 0.67 0.64
N GLY A 103 -2.91 -0.10 -0.40
CA GLY A 103 -3.09 -1.55 -0.33
C GLY A 103 -1.91 -2.27 0.32
N PRO A 104 -2.01 -3.60 0.49
CA PRO A 104 -0.97 -4.43 1.04
C PRO A 104 0.36 -4.29 0.30
N LEU A 105 1.47 -4.28 1.04
CA LEU A 105 2.79 -4.34 0.46
C LEU A 105 3.06 -5.74 -0.11
N ILE A 106 3.26 -5.80 -1.42
CA ILE A 106 3.71 -7.01 -2.13
C ILE A 106 5.24 -6.98 -2.20
N ARG A 107 5.91 -8.07 -1.79
CA ARG A 107 7.37 -8.23 -1.83
C ARG A 107 7.77 -9.44 -2.65
N ALA A 108 8.81 -9.29 -3.47
CA ALA A 108 9.44 -10.41 -4.17
C ALA A 108 10.92 -10.14 -4.47
N GLU A 109 11.64 -11.18 -4.83
CA GLU A 109 12.99 -11.10 -5.40
C GLU A 109 12.95 -11.41 -6.89
N VAL A 110 13.95 -10.94 -7.62
CA VAL A 110 14.19 -11.38 -9.01
C VAL A 110 14.23 -12.91 -9.09
N GLY A 111 13.41 -13.45 -9.97
CA GLY A 111 13.21 -14.90 -10.18
C GLY A 111 11.99 -15.47 -9.45
N ASP A 112 11.32 -14.72 -8.58
CA ASP A 112 10.08 -15.15 -7.91
C ASP A 112 8.87 -15.11 -8.86
N ILE A 113 7.81 -15.78 -8.43
CA ILE A 113 6.46 -15.69 -9.01
C ILE A 113 5.54 -15.11 -7.94
N ILE A 114 4.79 -14.07 -8.29
CA ILE A 114 3.75 -13.48 -7.44
C ILE A 114 2.40 -14.01 -7.90
N LYS A 115 1.63 -14.59 -6.98
CA LYS A 115 0.28 -15.05 -7.23
C LYS A 115 -0.71 -14.32 -6.33
N VAL A 116 -1.62 -13.56 -6.95
CA VAL A 116 -2.63 -12.79 -6.22
C VAL A 116 -3.99 -13.42 -6.47
N PHE A 117 -4.60 -13.92 -5.40
CA PHE A 117 -6.02 -14.26 -5.38
C PHE A 117 -6.77 -12.98 -5.05
N PHE A 118 -7.47 -12.47 -6.05
CA PHE A 118 -8.18 -11.19 -5.95
C PHE A 118 -9.67 -11.41 -5.78
N LYS A 119 -10.32 -10.57 -4.97
CA LYS A 119 -11.77 -10.52 -4.82
C LYS A 119 -12.27 -9.07 -4.93
N ASN A 120 -13.29 -8.86 -5.73
CA ASN A 120 -13.96 -7.56 -5.83
C ASN A 120 -15.18 -7.52 -4.89
N ASN A 121 -15.07 -6.87 -3.74
CA ASN A 121 -16.17 -6.64 -2.81
C ASN A 121 -16.86 -5.28 -3.03
N THR A 122 -16.44 -4.50 -4.03
CA THR A 122 -17.04 -3.20 -4.37
C THR A 122 -18.33 -3.35 -5.19
N LYS A 123 -18.93 -2.22 -5.59
CA LYS A 123 -20.14 -2.19 -6.41
C LYS A 123 -19.88 -1.86 -7.88
N PHE A 124 -18.62 -1.71 -8.26
CA PHE A 124 -18.18 -1.41 -9.63
C PHE A 124 -17.13 -2.43 -10.07
N PHE A 125 -16.86 -2.48 -11.37
CA PHE A 125 -15.77 -3.31 -11.89
C PHE A 125 -14.43 -2.73 -11.46
N CYS A 126 -13.49 -3.59 -11.11
CA CYS A 126 -12.11 -3.20 -10.83
C CYS A 126 -11.15 -4.35 -11.16
N SER A 127 -9.85 -4.08 -11.12
CA SER A 127 -8.81 -5.04 -11.48
C SER A 127 -7.59 -4.90 -10.59
N MET A 128 -6.50 -5.60 -10.91
CA MET A 128 -5.16 -5.35 -10.38
C MET A 128 -4.16 -5.41 -11.52
N HIS A 129 -3.56 -4.26 -11.83
CA HIS A 129 -2.52 -4.10 -12.84
C HIS A 129 -1.18 -3.78 -12.16
N PRO A 130 -0.11 -4.58 -12.36
CA PRO A 130 1.19 -4.34 -11.75
C PRO A 130 2.11 -3.59 -12.69
N HIS A 131 2.84 -2.61 -12.20
CA HIS A 131 3.95 -2.00 -12.91
C HIS A 131 5.22 -2.86 -12.82
N GLY A 132 6.08 -2.78 -13.83
CA GLY A 132 7.43 -3.34 -13.86
C GLY A 132 7.55 -4.85 -14.02
N LEU A 133 6.55 -5.62 -13.63
CA LEU A 133 6.54 -7.08 -13.67
C LEU A 133 6.31 -7.64 -15.07
N ALA A 134 6.46 -8.95 -15.23
CA ALA A 134 6.07 -9.64 -16.45
C ALA A 134 4.84 -10.52 -16.18
N TYR A 135 3.93 -10.52 -17.13
CA TYR A 135 2.68 -11.27 -17.06
C TYR A 135 2.22 -11.70 -18.45
N ALA A 136 1.44 -12.76 -18.52
CA ALA A 136 0.67 -13.09 -19.70
C ALA A 136 -0.60 -12.22 -19.77
N LYS A 137 -1.23 -12.13 -20.92
CA LYS A 137 -2.33 -11.20 -21.19
C LYS A 137 -3.51 -11.33 -20.21
N GLU A 138 -3.79 -12.54 -19.78
CA GLU A 138 -4.83 -12.83 -18.77
C GLU A 138 -4.52 -12.28 -17.38
N SER A 139 -3.27 -11.91 -17.10
CA SER A 139 -2.83 -11.36 -15.80
C SER A 139 -2.40 -9.90 -15.88
N GLU A 140 -2.75 -9.18 -16.94
CA GLU A 140 -2.45 -7.76 -17.13
C GLU A 140 -3.32 -6.87 -16.25
N GLY A 141 -4.61 -7.14 -16.19
CA GLY A 141 -5.56 -6.37 -15.39
C GLY A 141 -5.87 -4.97 -15.93
N ALA A 142 -5.69 -4.72 -17.24
CA ALA A 142 -5.91 -3.42 -17.89
C ALA A 142 -6.89 -3.54 -19.06
N LEU A 143 -8.00 -2.81 -18.99
CA LEU A 143 -9.04 -2.85 -20.01
C LEU A 143 -8.79 -1.83 -21.14
N TYR A 144 -8.47 -2.33 -22.33
CA TYR A 144 -8.37 -1.51 -23.57
C TYR A 144 -8.60 -2.37 -24.80
N THR A 145 -8.66 -1.75 -25.98
CA THR A 145 -8.85 -2.47 -27.24
C THR A 145 -7.54 -3.09 -27.71
N ASP A 146 -7.49 -4.40 -27.76
CA ASP A 146 -6.40 -5.22 -28.30
C ASP A 146 -6.96 -6.45 -28.98
N ASN A 147 -6.11 -7.36 -29.41
CA ASN A 147 -6.52 -8.62 -30.08
C ASN A 147 -6.62 -9.79 -29.10
N ALA A 148 -6.64 -9.56 -27.78
CA ALA A 148 -6.76 -10.62 -26.80
C ALA A 148 -8.18 -11.23 -26.82
N SER A 149 -8.26 -12.53 -26.50
CA SER A 149 -9.55 -13.23 -26.42
C SER A 149 -10.38 -12.72 -25.23
N PRO A 150 -11.72 -12.84 -25.27
CA PRO A 150 -12.57 -12.51 -24.13
C PRO A 150 -12.17 -13.24 -22.83
N GLU A 151 -11.66 -14.47 -22.95
CA GLU A 151 -11.18 -15.25 -21.80
C GLU A 151 -9.96 -14.60 -21.16
N ALA A 152 -8.99 -14.12 -21.97
CA ALA A 152 -7.79 -13.44 -21.49
C ALA A 152 -8.09 -12.08 -20.84
N LYS A 153 -9.25 -11.48 -21.11
CA LYS A 153 -9.69 -10.19 -20.59
C LYS A 153 -10.53 -10.28 -19.30
N LYS A 154 -10.78 -11.47 -18.77
CA LYS A 154 -11.57 -11.61 -17.53
C LYS A 154 -10.94 -10.91 -16.32
N GLY A 155 -9.61 -10.80 -16.29
CA GLY A 155 -8.88 -10.10 -15.26
C GLY A 155 -8.89 -8.57 -15.39
N ASP A 156 -9.24 -8.03 -16.57
CA ASP A 156 -9.21 -6.59 -16.83
C ASP A 156 -10.40 -5.85 -16.22
N ALA A 157 -11.49 -6.60 -15.93
CA ALA A 157 -12.73 -6.04 -15.39
C ALA A 157 -13.43 -7.09 -14.51
N VAL A 158 -12.93 -7.28 -13.30
CA VAL A 158 -13.52 -8.24 -12.36
C VAL A 158 -14.84 -7.70 -11.81
N PRO A 159 -15.99 -8.40 -12.02
CA PRO A 159 -17.29 -7.89 -11.59
C PRO A 159 -17.43 -7.85 -10.06
N PRO A 160 -18.38 -7.06 -9.54
CA PRO A 160 -18.76 -7.09 -8.11
C PRO A 160 -19.04 -8.52 -7.60
N GLY A 161 -18.47 -8.86 -6.45
CA GLY A 161 -18.62 -10.15 -5.78
C GLY A 161 -17.80 -11.30 -6.38
N GLN A 162 -17.12 -11.09 -7.53
CA GLN A 162 -16.34 -12.13 -8.18
C GLN A 162 -14.88 -12.15 -7.73
N THR A 163 -14.23 -13.28 -8.01
CA THR A 163 -12.80 -13.49 -7.75
C THR A 163 -12.05 -13.71 -9.06
N TYR A 164 -10.78 -13.32 -9.06
CA TYR A 164 -9.84 -13.60 -10.14
C TYR A 164 -8.46 -13.96 -9.58
N THR A 165 -7.62 -14.63 -10.37
CA THR A 165 -6.25 -14.96 -9.96
C THR A 165 -5.26 -14.40 -10.96
N TYR A 166 -4.43 -13.46 -10.50
CA TYR A 166 -3.32 -12.93 -11.27
C TYR A 166 -2.04 -13.70 -10.95
N THR A 167 -1.22 -13.93 -11.98
CA THR A 167 0.10 -14.55 -11.85
C THR A 167 1.12 -13.67 -12.56
N TRP A 168 2.02 -13.09 -11.78
CA TRP A 168 3.08 -12.21 -12.28
C TRP A 168 4.44 -12.86 -12.03
N THR A 169 5.35 -12.71 -12.98
CA THR A 169 6.74 -13.17 -12.84
C THR A 169 7.66 -11.98 -12.64
N VAL A 170 8.75 -12.20 -11.91
CA VAL A 170 9.76 -11.18 -11.58
C VAL A 170 11.03 -11.43 -12.39
N PRO A 171 11.10 -11.02 -13.67
CA PRO A 171 12.31 -11.16 -14.47
C PRO A 171 13.41 -10.20 -14.00
N GLU A 172 14.64 -10.39 -14.48
CA GLU A 172 15.79 -9.52 -14.13
C GLU A 172 15.48 -8.04 -14.32
N ARG A 173 14.79 -7.67 -15.42
CA ARG A 173 14.40 -6.30 -15.73
C ARG A 173 13.39 -5.67 -14.76
N ALA A 174 12.75 -6.48 -13.93
CA ALA A 174 11.81 -6.00 -12.90
C ALA A 174 12.51 -5.67 -11.58
N GLY A 175 13.76 -6.11 -11.42
CA GLY A 175 14.59 -5.82 -10.27
C GLY A 175 15.51 -4.62 -10.47
N PRO A 176 16.32 -4.30 -9.46
CA PRO A 176 17.29 -3.21 -9.51
C PRO A 176 18.26 -3.34 -10.68
N ALA A 177 18.49 -2.24 -11.40
CA ALA A 177 19.53 -2.11 -12.40
C ALA A 177 20.90 -1.78 -11.76
N SER A 178 21.97 -1.76 -12.57
CA SER A 178 23.27 -1.30 -12.09
C SER A 178 23.20 0.17 -11.70
N GLY A 179 23.44 0.48 -10.43
CA GLY A 179 23.36 1.84 -9.88
C GLY A 179 22.12 2.10 -9.05
N ASP A 180 21.12 1.21 -9.09
CA ASP A 180 19.99 1.26 -8.17
C ASP A 180 20.38 0.72 -6.78
N SER A 181 19.56 1.05 -5.79
CA SER A 181 19.59 0.40 -4.48
C SER A 181 19.24 -1.10 -4.61
N SER A 182 19.52 -1.91 -3.59
CA SER A 182 19.28 -3.38 -3.62
C SER A 182 17.82 -3.79 -3.82
N SER A 183 16.89 -2.83 -3.71
CA SER A 183 15.44 -3.00 -3.88
C SER A 183 14.84 -1.73 -4.47
N ILE A 184 13.82 -1.91 -5.32
CA ILE A 184 13.13 -0.83 -6.02
C ILE A 184 11.63 -0.92 -5.82
N LEU A 185 10.97 0.22 -5.95
CA LEU A 185 9.52 0.35 -5.86
C LEU A 185 8.88 0.22 -7.24
N TRP A 186 7.84 -0.59 -7.28
CA TRP A 186 6.77 -0.58 -8.26
C TRP A 186 5.44 -0.37 -7.56
N VAL A 187 4.37 -0.17 -8.31
CA VAL A 187 3.01 -0.07 -7.78
C VAL A 187 2.09 -1.06 -8.48
N TYR A 188 0.97 -1.36 -7.86
CA TYR A 188 -0.18 -1.97 -8.51
C TYR A 188 -1.42 -1.12 -8.26
N HIS A 189 -2.32 -1.09 -9.22
CA HIS A 189 -3.57 -0.33 -9.11
C HIS A 189 -4.67 -0.97 -9.94
N SER A 190 -5.92 -0.54 -9.76
CA SER A 190 -6.99 -0.89 -10.67
C SER A 190 -6.88 -0.08 -11.95
N HIS A 191 -7.04 -0.75 -13.10
CA HIS A 191 -6.93 -0.15 -14.43
C HIS A 191 -8.19 -0.41 -15.29
N PHE A 192 -9.36 -0.55 -14.64
CA PHE A 192 -10.64 -0.66 -15.33
C PHE A 192 -11.06 0.69 -15.91
N VAL A 193 -11.11 1.74 -15.06
CA VAL A 193 -11.15 3.16 -15.45
C VAL A 193 -10.14 3.88 -14.57
N GLU A 194 -8.90 3.90 -14.99
CA GLU A 194 -7.74 4.24 -14.18
C GLU A 194 -7.89 5.52 -13.37
N PRO A 195 -8.28 6.69 -13.92
CA PRO A 195 -8.41 7.90 -13.11
C PRO A 195 -9.44 7.75 -11.99
N ARG A 196 -10.57 7.11 -12.27
CA ARG A 196 -11.62 6.88 -11.26
C ARG A 196 -11.20 5.87 -10.21
N ASP A 197 -10.56 4.79 -10.63
CA ASP A 197 -10.13 3.69 -9.77
C ASP A 197 -9.10 4.19 -8.76
N MET A 198 -8.11 4.96 -9.22
CA MET A 198 -7.07 5.54 -8.37
C MET A 198 -7.62 6.61 -7.43
N ASN A 199 -8.44 7.52 -7.92
CA ASN A 199 -9.11 8.51 -7.08
C ASN A 199 -10.11 7.88 -6.10
N THR A 200 -10.55 6.66 -6.36
CA THR A 200 -11.34 5.88 -5.40
C THR A 200 -10.48 5.26 -4.29
N GLY A 201 -9.17 5.02 -4.51
CA GLY A 201 -8.22 4.52 -3.51
C GLY A 201 -7.63 3.14 -3.84
N LEU A 202 -7.81 2.64 -5.07
CA LEU A 202 -7.37 1.30 -5.48
C LEU A 202 -5.93 1.31 -6.01
N LEU A 203 -4.94 1.46 -5.11
CA LEU A 203 -3.52 1.41 -5.42
C LEU A 203 -2.72 0.83 -4.24
N GLY A 204 -1.53 0.28 -4.51
CA GLY A 204 -0.64 -0.27 -3.49
C GLY A 204 0.79 -0.51 -3.99
N PRO A 205 1.75 -0.69 -3.09
CA PRO A 205 3.16 -0.82 -3.41
C PRO A 205 3.59 -2.27 -3.69
N ILE A 206 4.58 -2.41 -4.59
CA ILE A 206 5.34 -3.64 -4.84
C ILE A 206 6.82 -3.32 -4.64
N LEU A 207 7.51 -4.06 -3.78
CA LEU A 207 8.96 -3.96 -3.64
C LEU A 207 9.64 -5.18 -4.26
N ILE A 208 10.51 -4.92 -5.22
CA ILE A 208 11.32 -5.95 -5.87
C ILE A 208 12.78 -5.77 -5.47
N SER A 209 13.32 -6.82 -4.88
CA SER A 209 14.73 -6.88 -4.46
C SER A 209 15.56 -7.67 -5.45
N ALA A 210 16.85 -7.34 -5.53
CA ALA A 210 17.83 -8.13 -6.26
C ALA A 210 17.85 -9.57 -5.70
N LYS A 211 18.13 -10.54 -6.57
CA LYS A 211 18.16 -11.96 -6.19
C LYS A 211 19.13 -12.22 -5.04
N GLY A 212 18.64 -12.85 -3.98
CA GLY A 212 19.42 -13.20 -2.79
C GLY A 212 19.81 -12.02 -1.90
N SER A 213 19.24 -10.83 -2.11
CA SER A 213 19.53 -9.62 -1.32
C SER A 213 18.63 -9.44 -0.10
N THR A 214 17.62 -10.30 0.11
CA THR A 214 16.69 -10.18 1.22
C THR A 214 17.00 -11.08 2.41
N LYS A 215 16.51 -10.70 3.58
CA LYS A 215 16.37 -11.52 4.78
C LYS A 215 15.20 -12.51 4.59
N PRO A 216 15.02 -13.51 5.47
CA PRO A 216 13.92 -14.48 5.36
C PRO A 216 12.52 -13.84 5.36
N ASP A 217 12.34 -12.67 6.00
CA ASP A 217 11.10 -11.92 6.04
C ASP A 217 10.83 -11.09 4.76
N GLY A 218 11.78 -11.07 3.83
CA GLY A 218 11.70 -10.34 2.56
C GLY A 218 12.23 -8.90 2.62
N THR A 219 12.73 -8.43 3.78
CA THR A 219 13.37 -7.10 3.88
C THR A 219 14.78 -7.11 3.29
N PRO A 220 15.26 -6.04 2.66
CA PRO A 220 16.61 -5.96 2.13
C PRO A 220 17.67 -6.11 3.23
N LYS A 221 18.81 -6.77 2.93
CA LYS A 221 19.90 -7.01 3.91
C LYS A 221 20.68 -5.74 4.24
N ASP A 222 20.73 -4.81 3.32
CA ASP A 222 21.46 -3.54 3.40
C ASP A 222 20.65 -2.41 4.03
N VAL A 223 19.40 -2.68 4.43
CA VAL A 223 18.47 -1.71 5.04
C VAL A 223 17.99 -2.21 6.40
N GLU A 224 17.83 -1.31 7.33
CA GLU A 224 17.32 -1.58 8.68
C GLU A 224 15.90 -1.09 8.86
N ARG A 225 15.50 -0.04 8.08
CA ARG A 225 14.19 0.57 8.10
C ARG A 225 13.74 0.96 6.70
N GLU A 226 12.45 0.82 6.46
CA GLU A 226 11.83 1.16 5.19
C GLU A 226 10.59 2.03 5.41
N PHE A 227 10.41 3.05 4.57
CA PHE A 227 9.19 3.84 4.50
C PHE A 227 8.69 3.91 3.06
N ILE A 228 7.37 3.79 2.88
CA ILE A 228 6.72 3.91 1.58
C ILE A 228 5.72 5.04 1.67
N VAL A 229 5.89 6.07 0.83
CA VAL A 229 5.02 7.23 0.85
C VAL A 229 4.56 7.59 -0.56
N ALA A 230 3.25 7.58 -0.75
CA ALA A 230 2.57 8.12 -1.93
C ALA A 230 2.26 9.61 -1.70
N PHE A 231 2.70 10.44 -2.62
CA PHE A 231 2.27 11.82 -2.75
C PHE A 231 1.06 11.82 -3.66
N ALA A 232 -0.11 12.14 -3.13
CA ALA A 232 -1.35 11.96 -3.85
C ALA A 232 -2.31 13.12 -3.61
N VAL A 233 -2.71 13.77 -4.70
CA VAL A 233 -3.87 14.67 -4.71
C VAL A 233 -5.07 13.83 -5.13
N PHE A 234 -5.90 13.42 -4.18
CA PHE A 234 -7.13 12.72 -4.49
C PHE A 234 -8.19 13.72 -4.93
N ASP A 235 -8.64 13.61 -6.18
CA ASP A 235 -9.81 14.32 -6.67
C ASP A 235 -11.06 13.49 -6.42
N GLU A 236 -11.78 13.81 -5.37
CA GLU A 236 -13.00 13.08 -5.00
C GLU A 236 -14.15 13.30 -5.99
N THR A 237 -14.05 14.29 -6.91
CA THR A 237 -15.04 14.46 -7.99
C THR A 237 -14.91 13.37 -9.06
N GLU A 238 -13.74 12.77 -9.18
CA GLU A 238 -13.44 11.66 -10.09
C GLU A 238 -13.64 10.27 -9.46
N SER A 239 -13.94 10.19 -8.14
CA SER A 239 -14.18 8.91 -7.45
C SER A 239 -15.48 8.24 -7.91
N TRP A 240 -15.49 6.90 -7.94
CA TRP A 240 -16.73 6.10 -8.13
C TRP A 240 -17.80 6.42 -7.07
N TYR A 241 -17.41 6.95 -5.92
CA TYR A 241 -18.30 7.30 -4.83
C TYR A 241 -18.68 8.77 -4.80
N PHE A 242 -18.30 9.57 -5.81
CA PHE A 242 -18.54 11.01 -5.83
C PHE A 242 -20.00 11.38 -5.49
N GLU A 243 -20.98 10.78 -6.16
CA GLU A 243 -22.39 11.11 -5.93
C GLU A 243 -22.82 10.88 -4.47
N SER A 244 -22.41 9.74 -3.88
CA SER A 244 -22.74 9.44 -2.47
C SER A 244 -22.01 10.36 -1.50
N ASN A 245 -20.77 10.70 -1.78
CA ASN A 245 -19.97 11.63 -0.98
C ASN A 245 -20.53 13.05 -1.10
N ALA A 246 -20.88 13.51 -2.30
CA ALA A 246 -21.44 14.85 -2.55
C ALA A 246 -22.80 15.04 -1.86
N MET A 247 -23.67 14.02 -1.83
CA MET A 247 -24.95 14.11 -1.12
C MET A 247 -24.77 14.42 0.37
N ASN A 248 -23.76 13.87 1.00
CA ASN A 248 -23.44 14.11 2.41
C ASN A 248 -22.75 15.46 2.66
N ARG A 249 -22.33 16.14 1.60
CA ARG A 249 -21.49 17.36 1.65
C ARG A 249 -22.15 18.61 1.05
N LYS A 250 -23.44 18.56 0.73
CA LYS A 250 -24.17 19.67 0.08
C LYS A 250 -23.97 21.03 0.74
N LYS A 251 -23.86 21.08 2.07
CA LYS A 251 -23.64 22.34 2.80
C LYS A 251 -22.28 23.00 2.49
N TYR A 252 -21.25 22.22 2.09
CA TYR A 252 -19.89 22.73 1.82
C TYR A 252 -19.73 23.28 0.39
N THR A 253 -20.66 22.93 -0.50
CA THR A 253 -20.68 23.38 -1.89
C THR A 253 -21.90 24.25 -2.20
N GLN A 254 -22.61 24.71 -1.16
CA GLN A 254 -23.77 25.56 -1.33
C GLN A 254 -23.44 26.84 -2.10
N GLY A 255 -24.14 27.09 -3.17
CA GLY A 255 -23.93 28.25 -4.04
C GLY A 255 -22.92 28.07 -5.16
N LEU A 256 -22.17 26.94 -5.18
CA LEU A 256 -21.24 26.58 -6.26
C LEU A 256 -21.93 25.68 -7.28
N ARG A 257 -21.59 25.86 -8.57
CA ARG A 257 -21.98 24.96 -9.65
C ARG A 257 -20.92 23.89 -9.81
N PHE A 258 -21.30 22.71 -10.28
CA PHE A 258 -20.36 21.63 -10.60
C PHE A 258 -19.25 22.05 -11.57
N SER A 259 -19.57 22.97 -12.50
CA SER A 259 -18.63 23.51 -13.49
C SER A 259 -17.66 24.57 -12.92
N ASP A 260 -17.86 25.01 -11.67
CA ASP A 260 -17.02 26.04 -11.08
C ASP A 260 -15.68 25.41 -10.62
N PRO A 261 -14.51 25.98 -10.96
CA PRO A 261 -13.22 25.48 -10.44
C PRO A 261 -13.20 25.43 -8.91
N ALA A 262 -13.82 26.39 -8.23
CA ALA A 262 -13.94 26.41 -6.78
C ALA A 262 -14.78 25.25 -6.22
N PHE A 263 -15.64 24.62 -7.02
CA PHE A 263 -16.35 23.40 -6.62
C PHE A 263 -15.37 22.23 -6.55
N ARG A 264 -14.59 21.98 -7.61
CA ARG A 264 -13.60 20.90 -7.67
C ARG A 264 -12.58 21.07 -6.55
N GLN A 265 -12.08 22.29 -6.33
CA GLN A 265 -11.08 22.59 -5.29
C GLN A 265 -11.50 22.12 -3.88
N ARG A 266 -12.81 22.10 -3.58
CA ARG A 266 -13.36 21.60 -2.30
C ARG A 266 -13.30 20.08 -2.14
N TYR A 267 -12.94 19.37 -3.21
CA TYR A 267 -12.84 17.91 -3.27
C TYR A 267 -11.41 17.41 -3.54
N LEU A 268 -10.42 18.31 -3.63
CA LEU A 268 -9.02 17.95 -3.74
C LEU A 268 -8.43 17.72 -2.34
N LEU A 269 -7.86 16.53 -2.13
CA LEU A 269 -7.23 16.14 -0.87
C LEU A 269 -5.72 15.91 -1.11
N TYR A 270 -4.91 16.88 -0.70
CA TYR A 270 -3.45 16.90 -0.83
C TYR A 270 -2.82 16.05 0.27
N SER A 271 -2.48 14.80 -0.01
CA SER A 271 -2.22 13.80 1.01
C SER A 271 -0.89 13.06 0.86
N LEU A 272 -0.39 12.57 1.98
CA LEU A 272 0.64 11.54 2.06
C LEU A 272 -0.04 10.23 2.50
N ASN A 273 0.00 9.19 1.66
CA ASN A 273 -0.69 7.90 1.89
C ASN A 273 -2.19 8.06 2.26
N GLY A 274 -2.87 9.05 1.65
CA GLY A 274 -4.28 9.32 1.93
C GLY A 274 -4.56 9.97 3.28
N LEU A 275 -3.56 10.58 3.91
CA LEU A 275 -3.67 11.33 5.16
C LEU A 275 -3.08 12.72 4.99
N ILE A 276 -3.72 13.72 5.59
CA ILE A 276 -3.37 15.14 5.47
C ILE A 276 -2.97 15.74 6.82
N GLU A 277 -2.33 16.91 6.79
CA GLU A 277 -2.11 17.75 7.97
C GLU A 277 -1.37 17.05 9.12
N GLY A 278 -0.37 16.22 8.81
CA GLY A 278 0.41 15.49 9.81
C GLY A 278 -0.29 14.29 10.45
N ASN A 279 -1.46 13.89 9.95
CA ASN A 279 -2.20 12.74 10.48
C ASN A 279 -1.60 11.38 10.03
N LEU A 280 -0.57 11.36 9.18
CA LEU A 280 0.16 10.12 8.88
C LEU A 280 0.82 9.60 10.17
N PRO A 281 0.64 8.30 10.52
CA PRO A 281 1.30 7.72 11.69
C PRO A 281 2.81 7.97 11.68
N ALA A 282 3.37 8.25 12.86
CA ALA A 282 4.74 8.70 13.00
C ALA A 282 5.74 7.69 12.39
N MET A 283 6.52 8.17 11.44
CA MET A 283 7.66 7.47 10.87
C MET A 283 8.86 7.66 11.80
N THR A 284 9.32 6.59 12.44
CA THR A 284 10.38 6.68 13.46
C THR A 284 11.60 5.87 13.05
N MET A 285 12.77 6.41 13.32
CA MET A 285 14.06 5.78 13.03
C MET A 285 15.09 6.15 14.09
N LYS A 286 16.20 5.43 14.16
CA LYS A 286 17.32 5.74 15.04
C LYS A 286 18.42 6.46 14.27
N LYS A 287 19.16 7.29 14.97
CA LYS A 287 20.39 7.91 14.45
C LYS A 287 21.36 6.83 13.97
N GLY A 288 21.87 6.98 12.74
CA GLY A 288 22.79 6.04 12.10
C GLY A 288 22.15 4.76 11.54
N GLU A 289 20.82 4.61 11.61
CA GLU A 289 20.11 3.51 10.94
C GLU A 289 20.21 3.69 9.40
N ARG A 290 20.32 2.59 8.67
CA ARG A 290 20.22 2.63 7.19
C ARG A 290 18.75 2.56 6.80
N VAL A 291 18.21 3.70 6.36
CA VAL A 291 16.79 3.89 6.06
C VAL A 291 16.60 4.04 4.56
N ARG A 292 15.66 3.31 3.97
CA ARG A 292 15.25 3.50 2.57
C ARG A 292 13.85 4.04 2.50
N TRP A 293 13.71 5.15 1.78
CA TRP A 293 12.43 5.76 1.43
C TRP A 293 12.06 5.36 0.01
N TYR A 294 10.87 4.82 -0.15
CA TYR A 294 10.27 4.53 -1.45
C TYR A 294 9.13 5.52 -1.64
N LEU A 295 9.23 6.32 -2.67
CA LEU A 295 8.31 7.41 -2.92
C LEU A 295 7.69 7.25 -4.29
N PHE A 296 6.42 7.59 -4.42
CA PHE A 296 5.76 7.67 -5.71
C PHE A 296 4.67 8.74 -5.72
N ALA A 297 4.35 9.24 -6.91
CA ALA A 297 3.24 10.14 -7.11
C ALA A 297 2.01 9.37 -7.63
N ASN A 298 0.82 9.84 -7.27
CA ASN A 298 -0.41 9.41 -7.93
C ASN A 298 -0.49 9.99 -9.35
N SER A 299 -1.21 9.32 -10.27
CA SER A 299 -1.44 9.84 -11.62
C SER A 299 -2.62 10.82 -11.62
N ASN A 300 -2.45 12.00 -11.08
CA ASN A 300 -3.51 12.99 -11.12
C ASN A 300 -3.04 14.25 -11.83
N ASP A 301 -3.61 14.50 -12.99
CA ASP A 301 -3.33 15.67 -13.86
C ASP A 301 -1.82 15.99 -14.03
N ASP A 302 -1.45 17.26 -14.04
CA ASP A 302 -0.08 17.76 -14.22
C ASP A 302 0.68 17.93 -12.90
N ASP A 303 0.28 17.21 -11.81
CA ASP A 303 0.84 17.41 -10.50
C ASP A 303 2.27 16.87 -10.37
N VAL A 304 3.20 17.77 -10.20
CA VAL A 304 4.59 17.48 -9.80
C VAL A 304 4.72 17.61 -8.29
N HIS A 305 5.41 16.67 -7.66
CA HIS A 305 5.69 16.73 -6.22
C HIS A 305 7.18 16.86 -5.96
N THR A 306 7.50 17.51 -4.84
CA THR A 306 8.88 17.68 -4.40
C THR A 306 9.01 17.29 -2.92
N PRO A 307 9.10 15.97 -2.63
CA PRO A 307 9.38 15.46 -1.29
C PRO A 307 10.60 16.10 -0.65
N HIS A 308 10.45 16.67 0.54
CA HIS A 308 11.51 17.37 1.28
C HIS A 308 11.57 16.88 2.73
N TRP A 309 12.78 16.58 3.20
CA TRP A 309 13.09 16.20 4.58
C TRP A 309 13.76 17.34 5.32
N HIS A 310 13.10 17.87 6.37
CA HIS A 310 13.75 18.83 7.24
C HIS A 310 14.85 18.17 8.07
N GLY A 311 15.98 18.86 8.22
CA GLY A 311 17.06 18.46 9.11
C GLY A 311 17.84 17.20 8.73
N GLN A 312 17.51 16.56 7.59
CA GLN A 312 18.16 15.33 7.09
C GLN A 312 18.51 15.48 5.61
N THR A 313 19.38 14.59 5.14
CA THR A 313 19.67 14.44 3.70
C THR A 313 19.53 12.99 3.26
N VAL A 314 19.26 12.80 2.00
CA VAL A 314 19.18 11.50 1.34
C VAL A 314 20.22 11.39 0.22
N VAL A 315 20.50 10.16 -0.19
CA VAL A 315 21.20 9.87 -1.45
C VAL A 315 20.16 9.40 -2.46
N PHE A 316 19.99 10.16 -3.51
CA PHE A 316 19.09 9.89 -4.63
C PHE A 316 19.89 9.99 -5.94
N ASN A 317 19.82 8.96 -6.79
CA ASN A 317 20.58 8.89 -8.04
C ASN A 317 22.10 9.19 -7.85
N ASN A 318 22.70 8.63 -6.79
CA ASN A 318 24.10 8.87 -6.39
C ASN A 318 24.45 10.34 -6.05
N MET A 319 23.46 11.18 -5.84
CA MET A 319 23.64 12.59 -5.42
C MET A 319 23.05 12.80 -4.03
N ARG A 320 23.73 13.58 -3.20
CA ARG A 320 23.22 14.02 -1.91
C ARG A 320 22.28 15.21 -2.10
N THR A 321 21.11 15.10 -1.51
CA THR A 321 20.08 16.14 -1.54
C THR A 321 19.22 16.03 -0.28
N ASP A 322 18.38 17.01 -0.02
CA ASP A 322 17.30 17.00 0.99
C ASP A 322 15.90 17.04 0.36
N MET A 323 15.87 17.03 -0.99
CA MET A 323 14.64 17.10 -1.78
C MET A 323 14.79 16.25 -3.05
N VAL A 324 13.73 15.54 -3.41
CA VAL A 324 13.64 14.84 -4.70
C VAL A 324 12.45 15.35 -5.49
N HIS A 325 12.31 14.96 -6.74
CA HIS A 325 11.14 15.29 -7.54
C HIS A 325 10.38 14.02 -7.95
N LEU A 326 9.08 14.15 -8.10
CA LEU A 326 8.17 13.10 -8.58
C LEU A 326 7.26 13.70 -9.65
N GLU A 327 7.31 13.12 -10.84
CA GLU A 327 6.31 13.30 -11.89
C GLU A 327 5.13 12.33 -11.66
N PRO A 328 3.96 12.54 -12.28
CA PRO A 328 2.85 11.60 -12.18
C PRO A 328 3.29 10.15 -12.45
N MET A 329 2.92 9.23 -11.57
CA MET A 329 3.29 7.80 -11.57
C MET A 329 4.80 7.51 -11.53
N MET A 330 5.64 8.49 -11.26
CA MET A 330 7.07 8.24 -11.03
C MET A 330 7.29 7.55 -9.68
N MET A 331 8.18 6.56 -9.67
CA MET A 331 8.58 5.79 -8.48
C MET A 331 10.08 5.95 -8.27
N VAL A 332 10.50 6.29 -7.06
CA VAL A 332 11.89 6.51 -6.71
C VAL A 332 12.28 5.89 -5.37
N GLN A 333 13.57 5.64 -5.18
CA GLN A 333 14.17 5.24 -3.92
C GLN A 333 15.20 6.27 -3.48
N ALA A 334 15.21 6.59 -2.18
CA ALA A 334 16.18 7.49 -1.59
C ALA A 334 16.69 6.90 -0.28
N ASP A 335 18.02 6.76 -0.15
CA ASP A 335 18.65 6.18 1.03
C ASP A 335 19.09 7.27 2.00
N MET A 336 18.81 7.09 3.29
CA MET A 336 19.09 8.01 4.38
C MET A 336 19.88 7.29 5.47
N GLU A 337 20.89 7.97 6.01
CA GLU A 337 21.50 7.65 7.29
C GLU A 337 21.25 8.87 8.21
N PRO A 338 20.20 8.83 9.06
CA PRO A 338 19.80 9.97 9.86
C PRO A 338 20.86 10.31 10.90
N ASP A 339 21.28 11.56 10.97
CA ASP A 339 22.34 12.04 11.89
C ASP A 339 21.88 13.11 12.88
N ASN A 340 20.75 13.76 12.61
CA ASN A 340 20.20 14.85 13.40
C ASN A 340 18.97 14.39 14.20
N VAL A 341 19.14 14.24 15.52
CA VAL A 341 18.07 13.77 16.43
C VAL A 341 16.99 14.85 16.57
N GLY A 342 15.73 14.44 16.55
CA GLY A 342 14.58 15.34 16.69
C GLY A 342 13.36 14.87 15.94
N THR A 343 12.27 15.64 16.04
CA THR A 343 11.06 15.47 15.23
C THR A 343 11.06 16.54 14.14
N TRP A 344 10.94 16.09 12.91
CA TRP A 344 11.15 16.90 11.72
C TRP A 344 9.94 16.84 10.80
N LEU A 345 9.74 17.90 10.00
CA LEU A 345 8.71 17.95 8.98
C LEU A 345 9.18 17.19 7.72
N PHE A 346 8.28 16.42 7.14
CA PHE A 346 8.36 15.80 5.82
C PHE A 346 7.16 16.24 4.99
N HIS A 347 7.38 16.87 3.83
CA HIS A 347 6.29 17.48 3.08
C HIS A 347 6.60 17.62 1.59
N CYS A 348 5.58 17.89 0.78
CA CYS A 348 5.75 18.40 -0.57
C CYS A 348 6.15 19.88 -0.51
N HIS A 349 7.15 20.31 -1.30
CA HIS A 349 7.61 21.70 -1.34
C HIS A 349 6.88 22.56 -2.38
N VAL A 350 5.87 22.02 -3.07
CA VAL A 350 4.93 22.79 -3.90
C VAL A 350 3.98 23.52 -2.98
N ASN A 351 3.83 24.86 -3.15
CA ASN A 351 3.17 25.73 -2.17
C ASN A 351 1.73 25.32 -1.87
N ASP A 352 0.90 25.13 -2.88
CA ASP A 352 -0.50 24.75 -2.71
C ASP A 352 -0.68 23.32 -2.16
N HIS A 353 0.31 22.44 -2.38
CA HIS A 353 0.29 21.10 -1.79
C HIS A 353 0.57 21.13 -0.28
N ILE A 354 1.59 21.87 0.16
CA ILE A 354 1.86 22.01 1.60
C ILE A 354 0.73 22.75 2.30
N GLU A 355 0.19 23.81 1.70
CA GLU A 355 -0.97 24.54 2.22
C GLU A 355 -2.22 23.65 2.28
N GLY A 356 -2.40 22.76 1.31
CA GLY A 356 -3.47 21.77 1.25
C GLY A 356 -3.31 20.58 2.22
N GLY A 357 -2.19 20.52 2.97
CA GLY A 357 -1.96 19.52 4.03
C GLY A 357 -1.07 18.33 3.65
N MET A 358 -0.35 18.38 2.51
CA MET A 358 0.58 17.31 2.08
C MET A 358 1.86 17.31 2.91
N GLN A 359 1.74 16.94 4.19
CA GLN A 359 2.79 17.01 5.19
C GLN A 359 2.63 15.97 6.30
N ALA A 360 3.74 15.53 6.85
CA ALA A 360 3.83 14.54 7.93
C ALA A 360 4.99 14.88 8.86
N LEU A 361 5.05 14.20 9.99
CA LEU A 361 6.18 14.25 10.91
C LEU A 361 6.96 12.94 10.87
N PHE A 362 8.28 13.04 10.99
CA PHE A 362 9.14 11.90 11.28
C PHE A 362 10.07 12.20 12.45
N THR A 363 10.47 11.15 13.19
CA THR A 363 11.29 11.32 14.40
C THR A 363 12.54 10.47 14.33
N VAL A 364 13.67 11.10 14.56
CA VAL A 364 14.98 10.46 14.73
C VAL A 364 15.31 10.40 16.22
N TYR A 365 15.41 9.19 16.74
CA TYR A 365 15.82 8.92 18.11
C TYR A 365 17.35 8.79 18.21
N PRO A 366 17.95 9.02 19.41
CA PRO A 366 19.36 8.75 19.67
C PRO A 366 19.80 7.32 19.37
#